data_a864c55e4e3d98f0f0d048d69cf465b6
#
_entry.id   a864c55e4e3d98f0f0d048d69cf465b6
#
_cell.length_a   1.000
_cell.length_b   1.000
_cell.length_c   1.000
_cell.angle_alpha   90.00
_cell.angle_beta   90.00
_cell.angle_gamma   90.00
#
_symmetry.space_group_name_H-M   'P 1'
#
loop_
_entity.id
_entity.type
_entity.pdbx_description
1 polymer ?
#
loop_
_entity_poly.entity_id
_entity_poly.type
_entity_poly.pdbx_seq_one_letter_code
_entity_poly.pdbx_strand_id
1 'polypeptide(L)'
;MSLSTFITERLKITSNSKSAIHKPSSRDELKSIIEQELERQGPDADLNHIDVSYITDMSYLFYKLNIENIKIDQWDVSNVTNMEGMFYECSNFEGNGLENWDVSNVTTMEDMFSWCKKLNVDLSSWNVTNVKNMSYMFYFCERFNCDLSEWDVSKVIKYYMTFDKCPNMGTNPQLQPKFKQ
;
A
#
# COMPACT_ATOMS: atom_id res chain seq x y z
N MET A 1 33.78 -32.56 -3.49
CA MET A 1 32.54 -32.25 -2.74
C MET A 1 31.36 -32.83 -3.53
N SER A 2 30.51 -33.61 -2.88
CA SER A 2 29.34 -34.18 -3.56
C SER A 2 28.22 -33.14 -3.72
N LEU A 3 27.39 -33.32 -4.75
CA LEU A 3 26.21 -32.46 -4.97
C LEU A 3 25.31 -32.38 -3.72
N SER A 4 25.24 -33.46 -2.93
CA SER A 4 24.47 -33.55 -1.70
C SER A 4 25.02 -32.62 -0.62
N THR A 5 26.34 -32.48 -0.50
CA THR A 5 26.99 -31.56 0.49
C THR A 5 26.72 -30.09 0.13
N PHE A 6 26.74 -29.77 -1.18
CA PHE A 6 26.45 -28.42 -1.67
C PHE A 6 25.00 -28.02 -1.44
N ILE A 7 24.06 -28.95 -1.65
CA ILE A 7 22.62 -28.73 -1.39
C ILE A 7 22.37 -28.60 0.11
N THR A 8 23.03 -29.41 0.94
CA THR A 8 22.86 -29.36 2.41
C THR A 8 23.44 -28.06 3.01
N GLU A 9 24.54 -27.56 2.48
CA GLU A 9 25.11 -26.26 2.90
C GLU A 9 24.22 -25.09 2.48
N ARG A 10 23.67 -25.09 1.25
CA ARG A 10 22.68 -24.09 0.82
C ARG A 10 21.42 -24.12 1.65
N LEU A 11 20.89 -25.31 1.97
CA LEU A 11 19.72 -25.47 2.86
C LEU A 11 20.01 -25.03 4.30
N LYS A 12 21.23 -25.20 4.81
CA LYS A 12 21.63 -24.70 6.14
C LYS A 12 21.77 -23.18 6.19
N ILE A 13 22.17 -22.55 5.08
CA ILE A 13 22.23 -21.08 4.96
C ILE A 13 20.81 -20.49 4.95
N THR A 14 19.83 -21.19 4.36
CA THR A 14 18.43 -20.75 4.33
C THR A 14 17.64 -21.01 5.62
N SER A 15 18.11 -21.92 6.51
CA SER A 15 17.39 -22.28 7.74
C SER A 15 17.84 -21.54 9.01
N ASN A 16 18.87 -20.69 8.95
CA ASN A 16 19.42 -20.01 10.13
C ASN A 16 19.49 -18.47 10.02
N SER A 17 18.78 -17.87 9.06
CA SER A 17 18.57 -16.43 9.08
C SER A 17 17.37 -16.12 9.99
N LYS A 18 17.60 -15.74 11.24
CA LYS A 18 16.79 -14.66 11.82
C LYS A 18 16.74 -13.61 10.73
N SER A 19 15.55 -13.34 10.19
CA SER A 19 15.34 -12.39 9.11
C SER A 19 16.11 -11.13 9.44
N ALA A 20 17.18 -10.85 8.69
CA ALA A 20 17.94 -9.63 8.88
C ALA A 20 16.97 -8.48 8.61
N ILE A 21 16.90 -7.52 9.53
CA ILE A 21 16.09 -6.32 9.32
C ILE A 21 16.68 -5.59 8.11
N HIS A 22 15.90 -5.58 7.00
CA HIS A 22 16.28 -4.79 5.83
C HIS A 22 15.95 -3.32 6.10
N LYS A 23 16.92 -2.44 5.88
CA LYS A 23 16.76 -0.99 6.05
C LYS A 23 17.07 -0.29 4.73
N PRO A 24 16.10 -0.27 3.79
CA PRO A 24 16.30 0.39 2.50
C PRO A 24 16.51 1.90 2.70
N SER A 25 17.46 2.45 1.94
CA SER A 25 17.76 3.88 1.94
C SER A 25 17.01 4.67 0.88
N SER A 26 16.31 3.98 -0.02
CA SER A 26 15.56 4.57 -1.12
C SER A 26 14.35 3.72 -1.49
N ARG A 27 13.40 4.36 -2.21
CA ARG A 27 12.23 3.67 -2.80
C ARG A 27 12.66 2.52 -3.71
N ASP A 28 13.65 2.72 -4.54
CA ASP A 28 14.06 1.71 -5.55
C ASP A 28 14.73 0.49 -4.87
N GLU A 29 15.48 0.72 -3.80
CA GLU A 29 16.02 -0.36 -2.97
C GLU A 29 14.88 -1.13 -2.28
N LEU A 30 13.93 -0.41 -1.65
CA LEU A 30 12.76 -1.01 -1.04
C LEU A 30 11.97 -1.86 -2.05
N LYS A 31 11.73 -1.34 -3.25
CA LYS A 31 11.03 -2.05 -4.31
C LYS A 31 11.74 -3.35 -4.68
N SER A 32 13.06 -3.30 -4.86
CA SER A 32 13.86 -4.50 -5.17
C SER A 32 13.76 -5.56 -4.07
N ILE A 33 13.77 -5.16 -2.79
CA ILE A 33 13.61 -6.08 -1.66
C ILE A 33 12.20 -6.72 -1.69
N ILE A 34 11.16 -5.92 -1.90
CA ILE A 34 9.78 -6.41 -2.00
C ILE A 34 9.62 -7.43 -3.13
N GLU A 35 10.13 -7.13 -4.31
CA GLU A 35 10.05 -8.05 -5.46
C GLU A 35 10.74 -9.39 -5.14
N GLN A 36 11.91 -9.37 -4.52
CA GLN A 36 12.62 -10.59 -4.07
C GLN A 36 11.81 -11.37 -3.02
N GLU A 37 11.21 -10.67 -2.07
CA GLU A 37 10.38 -11.32 -1.04
C GLU A 37 9.10 -11.93 -1.64
N LEU A 38 8.46 -11.26 -2.60
CA LEU A 38 7.31 -11.80 -3.32
C LEU A 38 7.68 -13.02 -4.18
N GLU A 39 8.85 -13.01 -4.82
CA GLU A 39 9.35 -14.21 -5.52
C GLU A 39 9.57 -15.39 -4.56
N ARG A 40 10.05 -15.10 -3.35
CA ARG A 40 10.36 -16.13 -2.33
C ARG A 40 9.14 -16.65 -1.60
N GLN A 41 8.18 -15.78 -1.24
CA GLN A 41 7.06 -16.07 -0.35
C GLN A 41 5.71 -16.14 -1.06
N GLY A 42 5.60 -15.61 -2.28
CA GLY A 42 4.35 -15.51 -3.01
C GLY A 42 3.52 -14.26 -2.65
N PRO A 43 2.23 -14.21 -3.08
CA PRO A 43 1.38 -13.03 -3.01
C PRO A 43 0.96 -12.62 -1.59
N ASP A 44 1.17 -13.49 -0.59
CA ASP A 44 0.83 -13.26 0.82
C ASP A 44 2.09 -13.00 1.68
N ALA A 45 3.15 -12.47 1.08
CA ALA A 45 4.45 -12.29 1.72
C ALA A 45 4.37 -11.51 3.03
N ASP A 46 5.16 -11.93 4.03
CA ASP A 46 5.38 -11.18 5.26
C ASP A 46 6.55 -10.20 5.06
N LEU A 47 6.23 -8.91 4.98
CA LEU A 47 7.16 -7.82 4.73
C LEU A 47 7.45 -6.98 6.00
N ASN A 48 6.89 -7.35 7.15
CA ASN A 48 7.03 -6.60 8.41
C ASN A 48 8.48 -6.54 8.93
N HIS A 49 9.37 -7.40 8.43
CA HIS A 49 10.80 -7.37 8.76
C HIS A 49 11.57 -6.26 8.01
N ILE A 50 10.93 -5.51 7.13
CA ILE A 50 11.54 -4.39 6.40
C ILE A 50 11.29 -3.11 7.19
N ASP A 51 12.34 -2.43 7.61
CA ASP A 51 12.28 -1.14 8.28
C ASP A 51 12.14 -0.02 7.24
N VAL A 52 10.94 0.49 7.08
CA VAL A 52 10.60 1.53 6.08
C VAL A 52 10.60 2.95 6.67
N SER A 53 10.93 3.12 7.95
CA SER A 53 10.80 4.38 8.69
C SER A 53 11.58 5.57 8.08
N TYR A 54 12.57 5.31 7.22
CA TYR A 54 13.34 6.35 6.53
C TYR A 54 12.80 6.70 5.14
N ILE A 55 11.79 5.98 4.66
CA ILE A 55 11.25 6.19 3.32
C ILE A 55 10.23 7.32 3.35
N THR A 56 10.42 8.31 2.49
CA THR A 56 9.50 9.45 2.33
C THR A 56 8.68 9.39 1.04
N ASP A 57 9.09 8.58 0.08
CA ASP A 57 8.43 8.36 -1.21
C ASP A 57 8.17 6.87 -1.39
N MET A 58 6.88 6.50 -1.47
CA MET A 58 6.42 5.13 -1.75
C MET A 58 5.63 5.06 -3.06
N SER A 59 5.86 6.04 -3.96
CA SER A 59 5.15 6.08 -5.23
C SER A 59 5.42 4.82 -6.06
N TYR A 60 4.33 4.23 -6.59
CA TYR A 60 4.36 3.04 -7.45
C TYR A 60 5.11 1.82 -6.88
N LEU A 61 5.18 1.71 -5.54
CA LEU A 61 5.97 0.68 -4.86
C LEU A 61 5.50 -0.74 -5.20
N PHE A 62 4.18 -0.98 -5.21
CA PHE A 62 3.56 -2.26 -5.55
C PHE A 62 2.88 -2.26 -6.93
N TYR A 63 3.17 -1.27 -7.78
CA TYR A 63 2.54 -1.11 -9.09
C TYR A 63 2.48 -2.41 -9.88
N LYS A 64 1.25 -2.87 -10.19
CA LYS A 64 0.96 -4.10 -10.97
C LYS A 64 1.49 -5.40 -10.35
N LEU A 65 1.92 -5.41 -9.10
CA LEU A 65 2.34 -6.65 -8.46
C LEU A 65 1.12 -7.51 -8.10
N ASN A 66 1.29 -8.83 -8.24
CA ASN A 66 0.27 -9.79 -7.81
C ASN A 66 0.42 -10.03 -6.30
N ILE A 67 -0.22 -9.17 -5.52
CA ILE A 67 -0.29 -9.25 -4.06
C ILE A 67 -1.74 -9.52 -3.63
N GLU A 68 -1.92 -10.24 -2.52
CA GLU A 68 -3.22 -10.50 -1.90
C GLU A 68 -3.24 -10.00 -0.44
N ASN A 69 -2.74 -10.81 0.50
CA ASN A 69 -2.75 -10.52 1.93
C ASN A 69 -1.31 -10.33 2.45
N ILE A 70 -0.54 -9.45 1.82
CA ILE A 70 0.80 -9.12 2.31
C ILE A 70 0.72 -8.54 3.71
N LYS A 71 1.71 -8.85 4.56
CA LYS A 71 1.79 -8.28 5.90
C LYS A 71 2.70 -7.07 5.90
N ILE A 72 2.08 -5.91 6.10
CA ILE A 72 2.69 -4.58 6.16
C ILE A 72 2.09 -3.74 7.31
N ASP A 73 1.39 -4.39 8.22
CA ASP A 73 0.68 -3.79 9.35
C ASP A 73 1.63 -3.16 10.39
N GLN A 74 2.92 -3.55 10.39
CA GLN A 74 3.95 -2.99 11.28
C GLN A 74 4.85 -1.94 10.60
N TRP A 75 4.54 -1.56 9.36
CA TRP A 75 5.31 -0.54 8.67
C TRP A 75 5.08 0.84 9.31
N ASP A 76 6.15 1.50 9.71
CA ASP A 76 6.13 2.91 10.11
C ASP A 76 6.20 3.78 8.84
N VAL A 77 5.04 4.27 8.40
CA VAL A 77 4.89 5.14 7.23
C VAL A 77 4.76 6.62 7.59
N SER A 78 4.97 6.97 8.86
CA SER A 78 4.76 8.33 9.37
C SER A 78 5.62 9.40 8.70
N ASN A 79 6.74 9.04 8.08
CA ASN A 79 7.60 9.94 7.32
C ASN A 79 7.24 10.03 5.83
N VAL A 80 6.27 9.25 5.35
CA VAL A 80 5.90 9.22 3.92
C VAL A 80 5.11 10.47 3.56
N THR A 81 5.52 11.11 2.47
CA THR A 81 4.85 12.29 1.92
C THR A 81 4.21 12.03 0.56
N ASN A 82 4.65 10.99 -0.14
CA ASN A 82 4.17 10.60 -1.47
C ASN A 82 3.76 9.13 -1.52
N MET A 83 2.47 8.87 -1.78
CA MET A 83 1.90 7.53 -1.97
C MET A 83 1.22 7.40 -3.36
N GLU A 84 1.63 8.22 -4.35
CA GLU A 84 1.10 8.15 -5.71
C GLU A 84 1.23 6.75 -6.30
N GLY A 85 0.12 6.19 -6.79
CA GLY A 85 0.07 4.89 -7.45
C GLY A 85 0.62 3.70 -6.64
N MET A 86 0.76 3.83 -5.31
CA MET A 86 1.46 2.83 -4.50
C MET A 86 0.97 1.40 -4.73
N PHE A 87 -0.35 1.20 -4.85
CA PHE A 87 -0.99 -0.10 -5.12
C PHE A 87 -1.71 -0.13 -6.47
N TYR A 88 -1.36 0.76 -7.39
CA TYR A 88 -2.02 0.87 -8.69
C TYR A 88 -2.04 -0.49 -9.43
N GLU A 89 -3.24 -0.92 -9.88
CA GLU A 89 -3.49 -2.22 -10.54
C GLU A 89 -3.16 -3.47 -9.69
N CYS A 90 -3.10 -3.37 -8.36
CA CYS A 90 -3.02 -4.54 -7.47
C CYS A 90 -4.43 -5.14 -7.30
N SER A 91 -4.96 -5.78 -8.33
CA SER A 91 -6.37 -6.17 -8.44
C SER A 91 -6.83 -7.18 -7.38
N ASN A 92 -5.91 -7.94 -6.79
CA ASN A 92 -6.20 -8.95 -5.76
C ASN A 92 -6.00 -8.44 -4.32
N PHE A 93 -5.40 -7.28 -4.13
CA PHE A 93 -5.08 -6.71 -2.82
C PHE A 93 -6.35 -6.30 -2.06
N GLU A 94 -6.52 -6.82 -0.85
CA GLU A 94 -7.68 -6.54 0.00
C GLU A 94 -7.49 -5.32 0.90
N GLY A 95 -6.24 -4.92 1.18
CA GLY A 95 -5.88 -3.75 1.97
C GLY A 95 -5.60 -4.04 3.45
N ASN A 96 -5.62 -5.30 3.88
CA ASN A 96 -5.38 -5.67 5.28
C ASN A 96 -4.06 -5.09 5.79
N GLY A 97 -4.09 -4.48 6.98
CA GLY A 97 -2.93 -3.88 7.64
C GLY A 97 -2.76 -2.38 7.37
N LEU A 98 -3.57 -1.77 6.50
CA LEU A 98 -3.50 -0.34 6.21
C LEU A 98 -4.25 0.52 7.24
N GLU A 99 -5.18 -0.05 7.98
CA GLU A 99 -6.08 0.64 8.92
C GLU A 99 -5.34 1.41 10.01
N ASN A 100 -4.13 0.97 10.37
CA ASN A 100 -3.32 1.56 11.45
C ASN A 100 -2.21 2.50 10.95
N TRP A 101 -2.11 2.72 9.65
CA TRP A 101 -1.05 3.56 9.10
C TRP A 101 -1.23 5.04 9.48
N ASP A 102 -0.17 5.67 9.95
CA ASP A 102 -0.13 7.13 10.11
C ASP A 102 0.23 7.80 8.78
N VAL A 103 -0.81 8.25 8.06
CA VAL A 103 -0.68 8.94 6.77
C VAL A 103 -0.72 10.47 6.90
N SER A 104 -0.59 11.00 8.12
CA SER A 104 -0.79 12.42 8.42
C SER A 104 0.18 13.36 7.69
N ASN A 105 1.33 12.87 7.25
CA ASN A 105 2.31 13.64 6.48
C ASN A 105 2.16 13.50 4.95
N VAL A 106 1.24 12.66 4.47
CA VAL A 106 1.05 12.42 3.03
C VAL A 106 0.42 13.63 2.37
N THR A 107 0.98 14.02 1.24
CA THR A 107 0.52 15.17 0.44
C THR A 107 -0.12 14.79 -0.89
N THR A 108 0.17 13.59 -1.41
CA THR A 108 -0.46 13.04 -2.63
C THR A 108 -0.77 11.56 -2.47
N MET A 109 -2.00 11.21 -2.86
CA MET A 109 -2.54 9.85 -2.94
C MET A 109 -3.16 9.61 -4.33
N GLU A 110 -2.66 10.32 -5.36
CA GLU A 110 -3.12 10.14 -6.74
C GLU A 110 -2.97 8.68 -7.15
N ASP A 111 -4.01 8.08 -7.74
CA ASP A 111 -4.03 6.68 -8.20
C ASP A 111 -3.67 5.62 -7.14
N MET A 112 -3.59 5.95 -5.85
CA MET A 112 -3.02 5.05 -4.83
C MET A 112 -3.61 3.64 -4.86
N PHE A 113 -4.92 3.50 -5.03
CA PHE A 113 -5.65 2.23 -5.08
C PHE A 113 -6.38 2.02 -6.42
N SER A 114 -6.07 2.81 -7.42
CA SER A 114 -6.72 2.70 -8.73
C SER A 114 -6.59 1.26 -9.27
N TRP A 115 -7.72 0.64 -9.67
CA TRP A 115 -7.84 -0.76 -10.09
C TRP A 115 -7.56 -1.83 -9.00
N CYS A 116 -7.60 -1.47 -7.72
CA CYS A 116 -7.60 -2.44 -6.62
C CYS A 116 -9.02 -3.01 -6.43
N LYS A 117 -9.41 -3.96 -7.28
CA LYS A 117 -10.80 -4.45 -7.38
C LYS A 117 -11.32 -5.12 -6.12
N LYS A 118 -10.44 -5.78 -5.35
CA LYS A 118 -10.79 -6.49 -4.12
C LYS A 118 -10.61 -5.64 -2.86
N LEU A 119 -10.07 -4.43 -2.97
CA LEU A 119 -9.86 -3.53 -1.83
C LEU A 119 -11.15 -3.37 -1.02
N ASN A 120 -11.08 -3.68 0.28
CA ASN A 120 -12.22 -3.53 1.19
C ASN A 120 -11.71 -3.42 2.64
N VAL A 121 -11.02 -2.36 2.95
CA VAL A 121 -10.41 -2.06 4.25
C VAL A 121 -11.03 -0.81 4.84
N ASP A 122 -11.09 -0.73 6.16
CA ASP A 122 -11.57 0.46 6.87
C ASP A 122 -10.44 1.50 6.96
N LEU A 123 -10.59 2.59 6.21
CA LEU A 123 -9.67 3.73 6.19
C LEU A 123 -10.26 4.98 6.87
N SER A 124 -11.40 4.85 7.57
CA SER A 124 -12.11 5.99 8.18
C SER A 124 -11.25 6.76 9.19
N SER A 125 -10.32 6.08 9.86
CA SER A 125 -9.41 6.66 10.85
C SER A 125 -8.23 7.44 10.26
N TRP A 126 -7.99 7.36 8.95
CA TRP A 126 -6.85 8.04 8.34
C TRP A 126 -6.94 9.56 8.45
N ASN A 127 -5.86 10.17 8.92
CA ASN A 127 -5.72 11.63 8.94
C ASN A 127 -5.20 12.10 7.57
N VAL A 128 -6.11 12.55 6.71
CA VAL A 128 -5.80 13.02 5.33
C VAL A 128 -5.71 14.54 5.21
N THR A 129 -5.64 15.27 6.32
CA THR A 129 -5.69 16.74 6.35
C THR A 129 -4.59 17.45 5.55
N ASN A 130 -3.49 16.78 5.25
CA ASN A 130 -2.39 17.34 4.45
C ASN A 130 -2.43 16.94 2.97
N VAL A 131 -3.35 16.06 2.57
CA VAL A 131 -3.46 15.61 1.19
C VAL A 131 -3.97 16.72 0.28
N LYS A 132 -3.32 16.91 -0.85
CA LYS A 132 -3.65 17.91 -1.87
C LYS A 132 -4.20 17.28 -3.15
N ASN A 133 -3.83 16.04 -3.44
CA ASN A 133 -4.25 15.34 -4.64
C ASN A 133 -4.75 13.93 -4.30
N MET A 134 -6.02 13.67 -4.61
CA MET A 134 -6.72 12.39 -4.48
C MET A 134 -7.32 11.92 -5.82
N SER A 135 -6.86 12.51 -6.95
CA SER A 135 -7.38 12.11 -8.27
C SER A 135 -7.21 10.62 -8.48
N TYR A 136 -8.27 9.97 -8.96
CA TYR A 136 -8.30 8.53 -9.25
C TYR A 136 -7.99 7.60 -8.06
N MET A 137 -7.94 8.08 -6.80
CA MET A 137 -7.46 7.31 -5.66
C MET A 137 -8.15 5.95 -5.51
N PHE A 138 -9.47 5.87 -5.73
CA PHE A 138 -10.27 4.64 -5.66
C PHE A 138 -10.93 4.28 -7.00
N TYR A 139 -10.36 4.72 -8.10
CA TYR A 139 -10.89 4.44 -9.42
C TYR A 139 -10.92 2.94 -9.70
N PHE A 140 -12.07 2.38 -10.13
CA PHE A 140 -12.28 0.92 -10.30
C PHE A 140 -12.04 0.06 -9.03
N CYS A 141 -12.26 0.59 -7.82
CA CYS A 141 -12.30 -0.19 -6.59
C CYS A 141 -13.68 -0.82 -6.41
N GLU A 142 -13.92 -1.96 -7.05
CA GLU A 142 -15.25 -2.56 -7.20
C GLU A 142 -15.90 -2.98 -5.86
N ARG A 143 -15.10 -3.35 -4.84
CA ARG A 143 -15.58 -3.81 -3.53
C ARG A 143 -15.52 -2.75 -2.44
N PHE A 144 -14.79 -1.67 -2.66
CA PHE A 144 -14.55 -0.66 -1.64
C PHE A 144 -15.85 -0.03 -1.14
N ASN A 145 -16.05 -0.05 0.19
CA ASN A 145 -17.26 0.43 0.86
C ASN A 145 -16.94 0.90 2.28
N CYS A 146 -16.10 1.91 2.41
CA CYS A 146 -15.72 2.51 3.69
C CYS A 146 -16.40 3.87 3.88
N ASP A 147 -16.84 4.19 5.08
CA ASP A 147 -17.35 5.52 5.40
C ASP A 147 -16.19 6.50 5.59
N LEU A 148 -16.04 7.39 4.62
CA LEU A 148 -15.02 8.43 4.57
C LEU A 148 -15.61 9.84 4.77
N SER A 149 -16.87 9.94 5.18
CA SER A 149 -17.60 11.21 5.30
C SER A 149 -16.95 12.20 6.27
N GLU A 150 -16.21 11.69 7.26
CA GLU A 150 -15.52 12.47 8.28
C GLU A 150 -14.09 12.88 7.88
N TRP A 151 -13.60 12.46 6.70
CA TRP A 151 -12.28 12.90 6.23
C TRP A 151 -12.24 14.42 6.03
N ASP A 152 -11.29 15.10 6.65
CA ASP A 152 -11.01 16.51 6.37
C ASP A 152 -10.22 16.65 5.06
N VAL A 153 -10.96 16.92 4.00
CA VAL A 153 -10.42 17.14 2.64
C VAL A 153 -10.28 18.64 2.30
N SER A 154 -10.22 19.49 3.31
CA SER A 154 -10.22 20.95 3.15
C SER A 154 -9.03 21.49 2.32
N LYS A 155 -7.91 20.75 2.29
CA LYS A 155 -6.70 21.07 1.51
C LYS A 155 -6.63 20.36 0.16
N VAL A 156 -7.56 19.45 -0.15
CA VAL A 156 -7.57 18.75 -1.43
C VAL A 156 -7.97 19.72 -2.55
N ILE A 157 -7.12 19.86 -3.55
CA ILE A 157 -7.30 20.71 -4.73
C ILE A 157 -7.45 19.92 -6.03
N LYS A 158 -7.11 18.63 -6.01
CA LYS A 158 -7.29 17.71 -7.13
C LYS A 158 -7.99 16.44 -6.64
N TYR A 159 -9.17 16.14 -7.19
CA TYR A 159 -10.00 14.98 -6.80
C TYR A 159 -10.79 14.42 -8.00
N TYR A 160 -10.21 14.52 -9.18
CA TYR A 160 -10.85 14.05 -10.40
C TYR A 160 -11.04 12.54 -10.38
N MET A 161 -12.27 12.07 -10.64
CA MET A 161 -12.63 10.65 -10.68
C MET A 161 -12.22 9.83 -9.44
N THR A 162 -12.13 10.43 -8.26
CA THR A 162 -11.67 9.77 -7.03
C THR A 162 -12.44 8.46 -6.74
N PHE A 163 -13.75 8.44 -6.97
CA PHE A 163 -14.62 7.27 -6.74
C PHE A 163 -15.33 6.80 -8.03
N ASP A 164 -14.86 7.20 -9.20
CA ASP A 164 -15.50 6.76 -10.44
C ASP A 164 -15.27 5.25 -10.66
N LYS A 165 -16.27 4.56 -11.19
CA LYS A 165 -16.26 3.10 -11.30
C LYS A 165 -16.07 2.34 -9.97
N CYS A 166 -16.40 2.99 -8.84
CA CYS A 166 -16.43 2.42 -7.51
C CYS A 166 -17.91 2.29 -7.09
N PRO A 167 -18.61 1.20 -7.43
CA PRO A 167 -20.09 1.13 -7.42
C PRO A 167 -20.67 1.36 -6.03
N ASN A 168 -20.05 0.82 -4.97
CA ASN A 168 -20.56 0.98 -3.62
C ASN A 168 -20.46 2.44 -3.14
N MET A 169 -19.37 3.13 -3.43
CA MET A 169 -19.22 4.55 -3.11
C MET A 169 -20.11 5.44 -4.00
N GLY A 170 -20.25 5.08 -5.28
CA GLY A 170 -21.09 5.81 -6.23
C GLY A 170 -22.58 5.77 -5.89
N THR A 171 -23.09 4.65 -5.36
CA THR A 171 -24.49 4.50 -4.91
C THR A 171 -24.76 5.05 -3.52
N ASN A 172 -23.68 5.32 -2.74
CA ASN A 172 -23.77 5.81 -1.37
C ASN A 172 -22.93 7.10 -1.21
N PRO A 173 -23.33 8.22 -1.85
CA PRO A 173 -22.52 9.46 -1.83
C PRO A 173 -22.37 10.05 -0.40
N GLN A 174 -23.22 9.66 0.55
CA GLN A 174 -23.10 10.05 1.96
C GLN A 174 -21.83 9.46 2.64
N LEU A 175 -21.24 8.40 2.08
CA LEU A 175 -19.99 7.81 2.57
C LEU A 175 -18.75 8.54 2.05
N GLN A 176 -18.92 9.44 1.09
CA GLN A 176 -17.82 10.19 0.49
C GLN A 176 -17.49 11.44 1.30
N PRO A 177 -16.23 11.87 1.36
CA PRO A 177 -15.87 13.16 1.93
C PRO A 177 -16.42 14.31 1.09
N LYS A 178 -16.63 15.47 1.71
CA LYS A 178 -17.19 16.66 1.04
C LYS A 178 -16.08 17.52 0.44
N PHE A 179 -15.70 17.23 -0.78
CA PHE A 179 -14.75 18.08 -1.51
C PHE A 179 -15.33 19.50 -1.71
N LYS A 180 -14.45 20.52 -1.62
CA LYS A 180 -14.84 21.88 -1.95
C LYS A 180 -15.10 21.99 -3.45
N GLN A 181 -16.25 22.56 -3.82
CA GLN A 181 -16.58 22.90 -5.22
C GLN A 181 -15.77 24.13 -5.67
#